data_7ff5f059f588bd0ef60e0d0fa5b9dad6
#
_entry.id   7ff5f059f588bd0ef60e0d0fa5b9dad6
#
_cell.length_a   1.000
_cell.length_b   1.000
_cell.length_c   1.000
_cell.angle_alpha   90.00
_cell.angle_beta   90.00
_cell.angle_gamma   90.00
#
_symmetry.space_group_name_H-M   'P 1'
#
loop_
_entity.id
_entity.type
_entity.pdbx_description
1 polymer ?
#
loop_
_entity_poly.entity_id
_entity_poly.type
_entity_poly.pdbx_seq_one_letter_code
_entity_poly.pdbx_strand_id
1 'polypeptide(L)'
;MCFAFGLEIEIGNGVELNLQRILKDGGNENLSQKTIFKLEVAANRYDLLCLEGFTQAIKAYLGIEPIPRLSIKNQAGGAIHRITVKPETFEVRPYVVAAVLRNIEFTEQSYNSFIYLQDKLHQNICRRRTLGSMGTHDADKVVFPVTYEARTPKDIVFKALKQTQELNAEELFEALKKD
;
A
#
# COMPACT_ATOMS: atom_id res chain seq x y z
N MET A 1 -4.51 20.48 -19.52
CA MET A 1 -4.72 19.03 -19.46
C MET A 1 -5.37 18.60 -18.14
N CYS A 2 -4.77 18.87 -16.97
CA CYS A 2 -5.32 18.43 -15.67
C CYS A 2 -6.74 18.92 -15.42
N PHE A 3 -7.05 20.20 -15.65
CA PHE A 3 -8.41 20.74 -15.52
C PHE A 3 -9.42 20.04 -16.44
N ALA A 4 -9.05 19.75 -17.68
CA ALA A 4 -9.92 19.02 -18.60
C ALA A 4 -10.14 17.56 -18.17
N PHE A 5 -9.20 16.99 -17.42
CA PHE A 5 -9.32 15.66 -16.81
C PHE A 5 -10.09 15.68 -15.47
N GLY A 6 -10.36 16.89 -14.94
CA GLY A 6 -11.07 17.07 -13.68
C GLY A 6 -10.19 17.06 -12.44
N LEU A 7 -8.93 17.41 -12.56
CA LEU A 7 -7.98 17.54 -11.46
C LEU A 7 -7.46 18.98 -11.33
N GLU A 8 -7.32 19.43 -10.11
CA GLU A 8 -6.65 20.66 -9.78
C GLU A 8 -5.14 20.43 -9.63
N ILE A 9 -4.35 21.36 -10.16
CA ILE A 9 -2.90 21.29 -10.10
C ILE A 9 -2.35 22.56 -9.48
N GLU A 10 -1.52 22.39 -8.49
CA GLU A 10 -0.72 23.44 -7.89
C GLU A 10 0.75 23.23 -8.26
N ILE A 11 1.37 24.22 -8.87
CA ILE A 11 2.78 24.17 -9.26
C ILE A 11 3.54 25.01 -8.24
N GLY A 12 4.45 24.36 -7.51
CA GLY A 12 5.28 25.02 -6.52
C GLY A 12 6.72 24.51 -6.57
N ASN A 13 7.62 25.29 -5.98
CA ASN A 13 8.97 24.82 -5.70
C ASN A 13 8.90 23.82 -4.54
N GLY A 14 9.59 22.69 -4.65
CA GLY A 14 9.64 21.68 -3.61
C GLY A 14 10.04 22.23 -2.22
N VAL A 15 10.75 23.35 -2.19
CA VAL A 15 11.10 24.11 -0.99
C VAL A 15 9.86 24.72 -0.31
N GLU A 16 8.96 25.37 -1.04
CA GLU A 16 7.76 26.01 -0.46
C GLU A 16 6.76 24.99 0.09
N LEU A 17 6.53 23.92 -0.64
CA LEU A 17 5.61 22.87 -0.22
C LEU A 17 6.18 22.02 0.94
N ASN A 18 7.50 21.88 1.01
CA ASN A 18 8.16 21.21 2.13
C ASN A 18 8.32 22.10 3.36
N LEU A 19 8.47 23.44 3.22
CA LEU A 19 8.51 24.37 4.36
C LEU A 19 7.26 24.27 5.23
N GLN A 20 6.08 24.17 4.63
CA GLN A 20 4.83 23.98 5.38
C GLN A 20 4.80 22.64 6.15
N ARG A 21 5.46 21.61 5.63
CA ARG A 21 5.57 20.30 6.26
C ARG A 21 6.60 20.31 7.40
N ILE A 22 7.73 21.00 7.20
CA ILE A 22 8.80 21.14 8.18
C ILE A 22 8.36 21.97 9.38
N LEU A 23 7.62 23.04 9.17
CA LEU A 23 7.05 23.86 10.25
C LEU A 23 6.05 23.05 11.10
N LYS A 24 5.47 21.97 10.56
CA LYS A 24 4.58 21.07 11.31
C LYS A 24 5.30 19.93 12.00
N ASP A 25 6.37 19.40 11.41
CA ASP A 25 6.98 18.11 11.81
C ASP A 25 8.39 18.26 12.42
N GLY A 26 8.90 19.48 12.65
CA GLY A 26 10.20 19.71 13.33
C GLY A 26 11.45 19.32 12.52
N GLY A 27 11.39 19.51 11.29
CA GLY A 27 12.19 19.39 10.14
C GLY A 27 13.65 18.98 10.00
N ASN A 28 13.96 18.39 8.87
CA ASN A 28 15.30 18.06 8.39
C ASN A 28 15.72 19.03 7.28
N GLU A 29 16.95 19.57 7.34
CA GLU A 29 17.44 20.67 6.48
C GLU A 29 17.78 20.28 5.02
N ASN A 30 17.69 19.01 4.63
CA ASN A 30 17.98 18.54 3.26
C ASN A 30 16.71 18.51 2.38
N LEU A 31 16.27 19.70 1.97
CA LEU A 31 15.12 19.84 1.10
C LEU A 31 15.49 19.72 -0.38
N SER A 32 14.77 18.88 -1.09
CA SER A 32 14.88 18.81 -2.54
C SER A 32 14.40 20.13 -3.17
N GLN A 33 15.25 20.78 -3.97
CA GLN A 33 14.90 21.98 -4.75
C GLN A 33 14.21 21.65 -6.09
N LYS A 34 13.86 20.37 -6.31
CA LYS A 34 13.19 19.95 -7.54
C LYS A 34 11.79 20.55 -7.60
N THR A 35 11.41 21.03 -8.77
CA THR A 35 10.04 21.43 -9.06
C THR A 35 9.12 20.23 -8.88
N ILE A 36 8.06 20.42 -8.13
CA ILE A 36 7.04 19.37 -7.91
C ILE A 36 5.67 19.89 -8.35
N PHE A 37 4.84 18.95 -8.78
CA PHE A 37 3.43 19.18 -9.05
C PHE A 37 2.62 18.60 -7.90
N LYS A 38 1.76 19.40 -7.29
CA LYS A 38 0.79 18.94 -6.32
C LYS A 38 -0.54 18.77 -7.02
N LEU A 39 -1.06 17.58 -7.01
CA LEU A 39 -2.36 17.24 -7.61
C LEU A 39 -3.38 17.04 -6.50
N GLU A 40 -4.49 17.76 -6.59
CA GLU A 40 -5.65 17.48 -5.75
C GLU A 40 -6.51 16.40 -6.42
N VAL A 41 -6.61 15.27 -5.73
CA VAL A 41 -7.35 14.09 -6.21
C VAL A 41 -8.64 13.98 -5.41
N ALA A 42 -9.76 13.84 -6.11
CA ALA A 42 -11.06 13.63 -5.47
C ALA A 42 -11.05 12.37 -4.60
N ALA A 43 -11.73 12.43 -3.45
CA ALA A 43 -11.69 11.39 -2.41
C ALA A 43 -12.17 9.99 -2.87
N ASN A 44 -12.91 9.92 -3.98
CA ASN A 44 -13.39 8.67 -4.58
C ASN A 44 -12.50 8.12 -5.70
N ARG A 45 -11.39 8.81 -6.04
CA ARG A 45 -10.48 8.41 -7.13
C ARG A 45 -9.21 7.79 -6.57
N TYR A 46 -9.35 6.64 -5.93
CA TYR A 46 -8.22 5.90 -5.34
C TYR A 46 -7.20 5.43 -6.39
N ASP A 47 -7.63 5.27 -7.62
CA ASP A 47 -6.81 4.93 -8.77
C ASP A 47 -5.76 5.99 -9.12
N LEU A 48 -5.97 7.24 -8.72
CA LEU A 48 -5.10 8.38 -9.01
C LEU A 48 -4.12 8.72 -7.87
N LEU A 49 -4.08 7.94 -6.81
CA LEU A 49 -3.24 8.23 -5.63
C LEU A 49 -1.76 7.87 -5.80
N CYS A 50 -1.37 7.29 -6.92
CA CYS A 50 0.02 7.01 -7.27
C CYS A 50 0.34 7.44 -8.70
N LEU A 51 1.62 7.61 -8.98
CA LEU A 51 2.10 8.06 -10.30
C LEU A 51 1.67 7.12 -11.42
N GLU A 52 1.73 5.82 -11.19
CA GLU A 52 1.41 4.79 -12.16
C GLU A 52 -0.08 4.83 -12.54
N GLY A 53 -0.96 4.88 -11.55
CA GLY A 53 -2.41 4.98 -11.78
C GLY A 53 -2.79 6.29 -12.46
N PHE A 54 -2.20 7.41 -12.02
CA PHE A 54 -2.39 8.71 -12.65
C PHE A 54 -1.97 8.69 -14.12
N THR A 55 -0.76 8.20 -14.41
CA THR A 55 -0.23 8.12 -15.78
C THR A 55 -1.12 7.26 -16.67
N GLN A 56 -1.56 6.11 -16.18
CA GLN A 56 -2.44 5.21 -16.90
C GLN A 56 -3.78 5.86 -17.22
N ALA A 57 -4.37 6.54 -16.24
CA ALA A 57 -5.66 7.22 -16.43
C ALA A 57 -5.56 8.39 -17.45
N ILE A 58 -4.47 9.17 -17.40
CA ILE A 58 -4.23 10.23 -18.39
C ILE A 58 -4.01 9.67 -19.79
N LYS A 59 -3.24 8.60 -19.93
CA LYS A 59 -3.03 7.95 -21.24
C LYS A 59 -4.34 7.43 -21.83
N ALA A 60 -5.19 6.82 -21.01
CA ALA A 60 -6.51 6.37 -21.43
C ALA A 60 -7.41 7.55 -21.83
N TYR A 61 -7.42 8.63 -21.06
CA TYR A 61 -8.17 9.85 -21.37
C TYR A 61 -7.75 10.50 -22.70
N LEU A 62 -6.45 10.51 -22.98
CA LEU A 62 -5.91 11.04 -24.23
C LEU A 62 -6.06 10.08 -25.42
N GLY A 63 -6.59 8.88 -25.21
CA GLY A 63 -6.73 7.85 -26.25
C GLY A 63 -5.39 7.22 -26.69
N ILE A 64 -4.32 7.40 -25.92
CA ILE A 64 -2.99 6.86 -26.20
C ILE A 64 -2.96 5.34 -25.94
N GLU A 65 -3.59 4.93 -24.84
CA GLU A 65 -3.68 3.52 -24.43
C GLU A 65 -5.14 3.19 -24.04
N PRO A 66 -5.62 1.98 -24.31
CA PRO A 66 -6.94 1.57 -23.85
C PRO A 66 -6.99 1.43 -22.32
N ILE A 67 -8.18 1.54 -21.74
CA ILE A 67 -8.39 1.23 -20.32
C ILE A 67 -8.00 -0.23 -20.08
N PRO A 68 -7.09 -0.52 -19.14
CA PRO A 68 -6.60 -1.86 -18.91
C PRO A 68 -7.73 -2.78 -18.39
N ARG A 69 -7.80 -3.96 -18.97
CA ARG A 69 -8.68 -5.03 -18.48
C ARG A 69 -7.82 -6.04 -17.73
N LEU A 70 -7.98 -6.06 -16.42
CA LEU A 70 -7.25 -7.01 -15.58
C LEU A 70 -7.90 -8.39 -15.67
N SER A 71 -7.07 -9.42 -15.79
CA SER A 71 -7.50 -10.81 -15.75
C SER A 71 -6.55 -11.63 -14.89
N ILE A 72 -7.08 -12.66 -14.24
CA ILE A 72 -6.28 -13.62 -13.50
C ILE A 72 -5.66 -14.61 -14.51
N LYS A 73 -4.35 -14.69 -14.54
CA LYS A 73 -3.65 -15.71 -15.31
C LYS A 73 -3.40 -16.93 -14.42
N ASN A 74 -4.09 -18.02 -14.71
CA ASN A 74 -3.70 -19.29 -14.14
C ASN A 74 -2.41 -19.76 -14.86
N GLN A 75 -1.41 -20.11 -14.08
CA GLN A 75 -0.17 -20.64 -14.63
C GLN A 75 -0.45 -22.03 -15.21
N ALA A 76 -0.43 -22.16 -16.53
CA ALA A 76 -0.59 -23.44 -17.19
C ALA A 76 0.52 -24.41 -16.72
N GLY A 77 0.15 -25.51 -16.07
CA GLY A 77 1.08 -26.53 -15.60
C GLY A 77 1.88 -26.19 -14.34
N GLY A 78 1.63 -25.05 -13.70
CA GLY A 78 2.30 -24.66 -12.45
C GLY A 78 1.51 -25.05 -11.20
N ALA A 79 2.21 -25.23 -10.06
CA ALA A 79 1.58 -25.45 -8.78
C ALA A 79 0.73 -24.21 -8.39
N ILE A 80 -0.53 -24.46 -8.06
CA ILE A 80 -1.43 -23.43 -7.55
C ILE A 80 -1.02 -23.11 -6.12
N HIS A 81 -0.64 -21.86 -5.86
CA HIS A 81 -0.43 -21.40 -4.49
C HIS A 81 -1.77 -21.35 -3.76
N ARG A 82 -1.83 -22.02 -2.63
CA ARG A 82 -3.06 -22.15 -1.85
C ARG A 82 -2.92 -21.48 -0.50
N ILE A 83 -3.93 -20.68 -0.16
CA ILE A 83 -4.12 -20.13 1.18
C ILE A 83 -5.39 -20.77 1.74
N THR A 84 -5.27 -21.47 2.87
CA THR A 84 -6.40 -22.06 3.57
C THR A 84 -6.87 -21.10 4.64
N VAL A 85 -8.11 -20.64 4.52
CA VAL A 85 -8.74 -19.75 5.50
C VAL A 85 -9.46 -20.62 6.53
N LYS A 86 -9.11 -20.45 7.80
CA LYS A 86 -9.72 -21.19 8.91
C LYS A 86 -11.08 -20.59 9.31
N PRO A 87 -12.05 -21.39 9.76
CA PRO A 87 -13.38 -20.91 10.12
C PRO A 87 -13.40 -19.82 11.20
N GLU A 88 -12.51 -19.89 12.17
CA GLU A 88 -12.40 -18.93 13.28
C GLU A 88 -12.07 -17.49 12.81
N THR A 89 -11.51 -17.33 11.62
CA THR A 89 -11.26 -15.99 11.05
C THR A 89 -12.52 -15.21 10.77
N PHE A 90 -13.66 -15.92 10.60
CA PHE A 90 -14.93 -15.30 10.32
C PHE A 90 -15.40 -14.33 11.42
N GLU A 91 -15.06 -14.60 12.69
CA GLU A 91 -15.43 -13.79 13.82
C GLU A 91 -14.62 -12.48 13.91
N VAL A 92 -13.42 -12.45 13.30
CA VAL A 92 -12.49 -11.31 13.39
C VAL A 92 -12.40 -10.56 12.05
N ARG A 93 -12.07 -11.27 10.98
CA ARG A 93 -11.88 -10.76 9.62
C ARG A 93 -12.44 -11.77 8.61
N PRO A 94 -13.74 -11.70 8.30
CA PRO A 94 -14.41 -12.74 7.51
C PRO A 94 -13.96 -12.80 6.04
N TYR A 95 -13.39 -11.73 5.53
CA TYR A 95 -12.99 -11.65 4.13
C TYR A 95 -11.47 -11.49 3.99
N VAL A 96 -10.88 -12.33 3.19
CA VAL A 96 -9.48 -12.24 2.78
C VAL A 96 -9.36 -12.52 1.29
N VAL A 97 -8.54 -11.75 0.62
CA VAL A 97 -8.14 -11.99 -0.76
C VAL A 97 -6.63 -11.89 -0.85
N ALA A 98 -6.04 -12.68 -1.72
CA ALA A 98 -4.60 -12.63 -1.95
C ALA A 98 -4.29 -12.79 -3.43
N ALA A 99 -3.16 -12.24 -3.85
CA ALA A 99 -2.63 -12.40 -5.19
C ALA A 99 -1.11 -12.54 -5.12
N VAL A 100 -0.55 -13.36 -6.00
CA VAL A 100 0.89 -13.43 -6.21
C VAL A 100 1.22 -12.72 -7.51
N LEU A 101 2.00 -11.66 -7.42
CA LEU A 101 2.53 -10.93 -8.57
C LEU A 101 3.92 -11.48 -8.87
N ARG A 102 4.13 -11.93 -10.11
CA ARG A 102 5.41 -12.52 -10.54
C ARG A 102 6.14 -11.58 -11.48
N ASN A 103 7.46 -11.73 -11.54
CA ASN A 103 8.34 -10.94 -12.41
C ASN A 103 8.21 -9.44 -12.14
N ILE A 104 8.08 -9.08 -10.86
CA ILE A 104 8.09 -7.69 -10.41
C ILE A 104 9.49 -7.37 -9.92
N GLU A 105 10.13 -6.40 -10.57
CA GLU A 105 11.39 -5.83 -10.14
C GLU A 105 11.12 -4.41 -9.63
N PHE A 106 11.45 -4.18 -8.37
CA PHE A 106 11.32 -2.86 -7.77
C PHE A 106 12.62 -2.07 -7.94
N THR A 107 12.50 -0.90 -8.56
CA THR A 107 13.47 0.17 -8.36
C THR A 107 13.14 0.89 -7.05
N GLU A 108 14.07 1.67 -6.50
CA GLU A 108 13.81 2.51 -5.33
C GLU A 108 12.56 3.40 -5.54
N GLN A 109 12.44 4.01 -6.71
CA GLN A 109 11.32 4.88 -7.04
C GLN A 109 9.99 4.11 -7.10
N SER A 110 9.93 2.97 -7.78
CA SER A 110 8.69 2.18 -7.91
C SER A 110 8.29 1.55 -6.57
N TYR A 111 9.26 1.15 -5.75
CA TYR A 111 8.99 0.67 -4.40
C TYR A 111 8.38 1.76 -3.52
N ASN A 112 8.97 2.95 -3.52
CA ASN A 112 8.45 4.09 -2.75
C ASN A 112 7.04 4.48 -3.21
N SER A 113 6.78 4.47 -4.52
CA SER A 113 5.44 4.74 -5.08
C SER A 113 4.43 3.67 -4.63
N PHE A 114 4.81 2.40 -4.67
CA PHE A 114 3.97 1.29 -4.21
C PHE A 114 3.61 1.41 -2.72
N ILE A 115 4.59 1.68 -1.87
CA ILE A 115 4.35 1.86 -0.41
C ILE A 115 3.48 3.10 -0.16
N TYR A 116 3.71 4.18 -0.90
CA TYR A 116 2.90 5.39 -0.80
C TYR A 116 1.44 5.13 -1.17
N LEU A 117 1.17 4.41 -2.27
CA LEU A 117 -0.19 4.01 -2.65
C LEU A 117 -0.84 3.16 -1.57
N GLN A 118 -0.12 2.14 -1.07
CA GLN A 118 -0.61 1.27 0.00
C GLN A 118 -1.00 2.07 1.25
N ASP A 119 -0.18 3.03 1.66
CA ASP A 119 -0.48 3.89 2.80
C ASP A 119 -1.70 4.78 2.54
N LYS A 120 -1.80 5.39 1.36
CA LYS A 120 -2.98 6.20 0.99
C LYS A 120 -4.27 5.39 1.00
N LEU A 121 -4.25 4.16 0.50
CA LEU A 121 -5.41 3.27 0.57
C LEU A 121 -5.75 2.88 2.01
N HIS A 122 -4.76 2.61 2.84
CA HIS A 122 -4.97 2.36 4.27
C HIS A 122 -5.61 3.54 4.99
N GLN A 123 -5.17 4.76 4.70
CA GLN A 123 -5.70 5.97 5.33
C GLN A 123 -7.13 6.29 4.90
N ASN A 124 -7.44 6.06 3.62
CA ASN A 124 -8.72 6.43 3.00
C ASN A 124 -9.73 5.27 3.04
N ILE A 125 -9.74 4.42 1.99
CA ILE A 125 -10.76 3.38 1.79
C ILE A 125 -10.76 2.33 2.92
N CYS A 126 -9.60 2.02 3.48
CA CYS A 126 -9.46 1.09 4.59
C CYS A 126 -9.73 1.70 5.96
N ARG A 127 -10.14 2.99 6.04
CA ARG A 127 -10.47 3.72 7.26
C ARG A 127 -9.39 3.57 8.34
N ARG A 128 -8.15 3.95 8.03
CA ARG A 128 -6.98 3.77 8.90
C ARG A 128 -6.80 2.33 9.36
N ARG A 129 -6.97 1.37 8.44
CA ARG A 129 -6.88 -0.09 8.68
C ARG A 129 -7.96 -0.69 9.59
N THR A 130 -8.98 0.06 9.97
CA THR A 130 -10.10 -0.46 10.77
C THR A 130 -11.04 -1.32 9.94
N LEU A 131 -11.28 -0.94 8.67
CA LEU A 131 -12.13 -1.70 7.75
C LEU A 131 -11.36 -2.82 7.05
N GLY A 132 -10.15 -2.55 6.59
CA GLY A 132 -9.31 -3.51 5.90
C GLY A 132 -7.83 -3.12 5.99
N SER A 133 -6.94 -4.08 5.78
CA SER A 133 -5.51 -3.83 5.69
C SER A 133 -4.89 -4.70 4.60
N MET A 134 -3.86 -4.18 3.95
CA MET A 134 -3.07 -4.89 2.95
C MET A 134 -1.72 -5.24 3.57
N GLY A 135 -1.35 -6.51 3.50
CA GLY A 135 0.00 -6.98 3.81
C GLY A 135 0.73 -7.32 2.52
N THR A 136 1.95 -6.88 2.40
CA THR A 136 2.81 -7.19 1.25
C THR A 136 3.99 -8.02 1.75
N HIS A 137 4.21 -9.13 1.09
CA HIS A 137 5.24 -10.10 1.47
C HIS A 137 6.10 -10.45 0.25
N ASP A 138 7.36 -10.68 0.49
CA ASP A 138 8.29 -11.23 -0.49
C ASP A 138 7.91 -12.70 -0.74
N ALA A 139 7.44 -13.00 -1.97
CA ALA A 139 6.96 -14.32 -2.32
C ALA A 139 8.03 -15.41 -2.25
N ASP A 140 9.31 -15.05 -2.41
CA ASP A 140 10.43 -15.99 -2.32
C ASP A 140 10.68 -16.46 -0.88
N LYS A 141 10.17 -15.73 0.11
CA LYS A 141 10.25 -16.07 1.53
C LYS A 141 9.00 -16.78 2.06
N VAL A 142 7.96 -16.91 1.25
CA VAL A 142 6.70 -17.54 1.64
C VAL A 142 6.68 -18.99 1.20
N VAL A 143 6.56 -19.91 2.14
CA VAL A 143 6.44 -21.34 1.87
C VAL A 143 4.97 -21.72 1.78
N PHE A 144 4.53 -22.18 0.62
CA PHE A 144 3.17 -22.64 0.39
C PHE A 144 2.99 -24.14 0.69
N PRO A 145 1.79 -24.59 1.13
CA PRO A 145 0.56 -23.83 1.37
C PRO A 145 0.61 -22.97 2.64
N VAL A 146 -0.10 -21.85 2.62
CA VAL A 146 -0.21 -20.91 3.74
C VAL A 146 -1.58 -21.08 4.41
N THR A 147 -1.63 -20.93 5.72
CA THR A 147 -2.86 -20.88 6.50
C THR A 147 -3.12 -19.45 6.97
N TYR A 148 -4.34 -18.98 6.79
CA TYR A 148 -4.84 -17.74 7.36
C TYR A 148 -5.82 -18.08 8.48
N GLU A 149 -5.48 -17.69 9.70
CA GLU A 149 -6.23 -18.06 10.89
C GLU A 149 -6.31 -16.92 11.90
N ALA A 150 -7.33 -16.93 12.76
CA ALA A 150 -7.43 -16.06 13.92
C ALA A 150 -7.04 -16.87 15.17
N ARG A 151 -6.23 -16.25 16.03
CA ARG A 151 -5.79 -16.79 17.32
C ARG A 151 -5.92 -15.76 18.42
N THR A 152 -5.90 -16.20 19.65
CA THR A 152 -5.82 -15.26 20.78
C THR A 152 -4.49 -14.51 20.75
N PRO A 153 -4.41 -13.26 21.20
CA PRO A 153 -3.17 -12.48 21.17
C PRO A 153 -1.97 -13.17 21.83
N LYS A 154 -2.21 -13.97 22.85
CA LYS A 154 -1.16 -14.72 23.57
C LYS A 154 -0.56 -15.85 22.73
N ASP A 155 -1.34 -16.43 21.83
CA ASP A 155 -0.93 -17.56 20.98
C ASP A 155 -0.25 -17.11 19.68
N ILE A 156 -0.23 -15.81 19.41
CA ILE A 156 0.42 -15.22 18.23
C ILE A 156 1.80 -14.73 18.66
N VAL A 157 2.83 -15.51 18.37
CA VAL A 157 4.22 -15.18 18.68
C VAL A 157 4.99 -14.96 17.38
N PHE A 158 5.62 -13.82 17.23
CA PHE A 158 6.42 -13.50 16.06
C PHE A 158 7.39 -12.34 16.32
N LYS A 159 8.38 -12.23 15.44
CA LYS A 159 9.27 -11.08 15.41
C LYS A 159 8.70 -10.01 14.48
N ALA A 160 8.19 -8.93 15.04
CA ALA A 160 7.64 -7.83 14.25
C ALA A 160 8.74 -7.04 13.52
N LEU A 161 8.35 -6.33 12.46
CA LEU A 161 9.24 -5.47 11.71
C LEU A 161 9.86 -4.42 12.66
N LYS A 162 11.17 -4.22 12.57
CA LYS A 162 12.00 -3.36 13.44
C LYS A 162 12.15 -3.84 14.89
N GLN A 163 11.57 -4.96 15.28
CA GLN A 163 11.82 -5.57 16.59
C GLN A 163 13.04 -6.50 16.55
N THR A 164 13.76 -6.60 17.67
CA THR A 164 14.93 -7.48 17.82
C THR A 164 14.57 -8.85 18.40
N GLN A 165 13.46 -8.92 19.14
CA GLN A 165 12.99 -10.10 19.85
C GLN A 165 11.64 -10.58 19.33
N GLU A 166 11.35 -11.86 19.53
CA GLU A 166 10.01 -12.41 19.37
C GLU A 166 9.18 -12.05 20.59
N LEU A 167 7.97 -11.54 20.34
CA LEU A 167 7.00 -11.16 21.36
C LEU A 167 5.67 -11.78 20.99
N ASN A 168 4.83 -12.04 21.98
CA ASN A 168 3.43 -12.32 21.67
C ASN A 168 2.70 -11.02 21.32
N ALA A 169 1.53 -11.14 20.67
CA ALA A 169 0.81 -9.97 20.17
C ALA A 169 0.30 -9.06 21.29
N GLU A 170 0.04 -9.57 22.49
CA GLU A 170 -0.35 -8.78 23.65
C GLU A 170 0.82 -7.93 24.16
N GLU A 171 1.98 -8.53 24.35
CA GLU A 171 3.21 -7.84 24.75
C GLU A 171 3.64 -6.79 23.73
N LEU A 172 3.57 -7.14 22.44
CA LEU A 172 3.88 -6.23 21.35
C LEU A 172 2.94 -5.02 21.35
N PHE A 173 1.65 -5.25 21.53
CA PHE A 173 0.65 -4.18 21.60
C PHE A 173 0.91 -3.22 22.77
N GLU A 174 1.25 -3.75 23.94
CA GLU A 174 1.59 -2.91 25.10
C GLU A 174 2.91 -2.15 24.93
N ALA A 175 3.87 -2.73 24.20
CA ALA A 175 5.13 -2.03 23.89
C ALA A 175 4.89 -0.86 22.91
N LEU A 176 4.08 -1.08 21.86
CA LEU A 176 3.78 -0.05 20.85
C LEU A 176 2.86 1.08 21.35
N LYS A 177 2.14 0.89 22.45
CA LYS A 177 1.35 1.98 23.08
C LYS A 177 2.21 3.01 23.82
N LYS A 178 3.42 2.63 24.19
CA LYS A 178 4.34 3.47 24.99
C LYS A 178 5.22 4.36 24.11
N ASP A 179 5.30 4.08 22.80
CA ASP A 179 5.96 4.90 21.78
C ASP A 179 4.98 5.91 21.15
#